data_e12a1c38b6319d3716a95664fb59997a
#
_entry.id   e12a1c38b6319d3716a95664fb59997a
#
_cell.length_a   1.000
_cell.length_b   1.000
_cell.length_c   1.000
_cell.angle_alpha   90.00
_cell.angle_beta   90.00
_cell.angle_gamma   90.00
#
_symmetry.space_group_name_H-M   'P 1'
#
loop_
_entity.id
_entity.type
_entity.pdbx_description
1 polymer ?
#
loop_
_entity_poly.entity_id
_entity_poly.type
_entity_poly.pdbx_seq_one_letter_code
_entity_poly.pdbx_strand_id
1 'polypeptide(L)'
;MLKKLLEPVKAGRLTLKNRIMFPPLTTGYEERDGSIGERSLNFYERLAKGGTGYIVIGDVAPVRTASPTPKLYDDSQIPVYKKLADTLHQYDCKVALQIFHPEYDLSLIHISEPTRPRL
;
A
#
# COMPACT_ATOMS: atom_id res chain seq x y z
N MET A 1 -9.40 -25.45 -13.44
CA MET A 1 -9.89 -24.14 -13.05
C MET A 1 -8.88 -23.36 -12.21
N LEU A 2 -8.46 -23.92 -11.09
CA LEU A 2 -7.43 -23.29 -10.27
C LEU A 2 -6.08 -23.19 -10.98
N LYS A 3 -5.85 -24.06 -11.95
CA LYS A 3 -4.61 -24.06 -12.71
C LYS A 3 -4.34 -22.72 -13.37
N LYS A 4 -5.37 -22.11 -13.99
CA LYS A 4 -5.21 -20.83 -14.65
C LYS A 4 -4.83 -19.73 -13.67
N LEU A 5 -5.45 -19.75 -12.51
CA LEU A 5 -5.20 -18.76 -11.44
C LEU A 5 -3.75 -18.82 -10.96
N LEU A 6 -3.18 -20.01 -10.92
CA LEU A 6 -1.83 -20.21 -10.40
C LEU A 6 -0.74 -20.11 -11.47
N GLU A 7 -1.11 -19.94 -12.74
CA GLU A 7 -0.13 -19.78 -13.81
C GLU A 7 0.51 -18.40 -13.76
N PRO A 8 1.80 -18.32 -14.08
CA PRO A 8 2.46 -17.02 -14.19
C PRO A 8 1.80 -16.14 -15.25
N VAL A 9 1.90 -14.82 -15.04
CA VAL A 9 1.41 -13.86 -16.00
C VAL A 9 2.41 -12.71 -16.12
N LYS A 10 2.60 -12.24 -17.33
CA LYS A 10 3.50 -11.15 -17.60
C LYS A 10 2.72 -9.82 -17.58
N ALA A 11 3.20 -8.88 -16.78
CA ALA A 11 2.63 -7.54 -16.69
C ALA A 11 3.73 -6.54 -17.00
N GLY A 12 3.78 -6.10 -18.27
CA GLY A 12 4.87 -5.26 -18.73
C GLY A 12 6.20 -5.98 -18.62
N ARG A 13 7.12 -5.42 -17.86
CA ARG A 13 8.44 -6.03 -17.64
C ARG A 13 8.46 -7.00 -16.46
N LEU A 14 7.37 -7.05 -15.69
CA LEU A 14 7.31 -7.93 -14.55
C LEU A 14 6.67 -9.25 -14.92
N THR A 15 7.15 -10.31 -14.31
CA THR A 15 6.48 -11.61 -14.37
C THR A 15 5.95 -11.90 -12.97
N LEU A 16 4.63 -12.03 -12.87
CA LEU A 16 3.97 -12.39 -11.64
C LEU A 16 3.87 -13.90 -11.55
N LYS A 17 4.14 -14.46 -10.39
CA LYS A 17 4.14 -15.93 -10.24
C LYS A 17 2.75 -16.55 -10.36
N ASN A 18 1.72 -15.77 -10.16
CA ASN A 18 0.32 -16.19 -10.33
C ASN A 18 -0.55 -14.97 -10.57
N ARG A 19 -1.85 -15.20 -10.64
CA ARG A 19 -2.83 -14.16 -10.96
C ARG A 19 -3.61 -13.69 -9.74
N ILE A 20 -3.06 -13.89 -8.55
CA ILE A 20 -3.68 -13.48 -7.29
C ILE A 20 -3.08 -12.16 -6.86
N MET A 21 -3.94 -11.16 -6.73
CA MET A 21 -3.54 -9.83 -6.31
C MET A 21 -4.31 -9.42 -5.05
N PHE A 22 -3.60 -8.85 -4.08
CA PHE A 22 -4.24 -8.21 -2.94
C PHE A 22 -4.42 -6.74 -3.28
N PRO A 23 -5.67 -6.25 -3.36
CA PRO A 23 -5.92 -4.88 -3.81
C PRO A 23 -5.59 -3.86 -2.73
N PRO A 24 -5.41 -2.59 -3.12
CA PRO A 24 -5.14 -1.54 -2.14
C PRO A 24 -6.33 -1.32 -1.21
N LEU A 25 -6.03 -1.23 0.08
CA LEU A 25 -7.03 -0.88 1.08
C LEU A 25 -6.31 -0.32 2.30
N THR A 26 -7.04 0.39 3.13
CA THR A 26 -6.53 0.92 4.40
C THR A 26 -6.68 -0.15 5.46
N THR A 27 -5.57 -0.60 6.02
CA THR A 27 -5.61 -1.64 7.07
C THR A 27 -5.83 -1.07 8.46
N GLY A 28 -5.39 0.15 8.68
CA GLY A 28 -5.42 0.75 10.01
C GLY A 28 -4.32 0.23 10.93
N TYR A 29 -3.35 -0.49 10.39
CA TYR A 29 -2.28 -1.09 11.19
C TYR A 29 -1.01 -0.25 11.22
N GLU A 30 -0.98 0.85 10.50
CA GLU A 30 0.17 1.72 10.41
C GLU A 30 0.45 2.40 11.74
N GLU A 31 1.69 2.83 11.94
CA GLU A 31 2.07 3.62 13.09
C GLU A 31 1.41 5.00 13.01
N ARG A 32 1.45 5.75 14.11
CA ARG A 32 0.81 7.06 14.17
C ARG A 32 1.31 8.03 13.11
N ASP A 33 2.58 7.92 12.75
CA ASP A 33 3.17 8.77 11.72
C ASP A 33 2.93 8.24 10.30
N GLY A 34 2.16 7.15 10.19
CA GLY A 34 1.88 6.52 8.91
C GLY A 34 2.97 5.57 8.42
N SER A 35 3.97 5.31 9.25
CA SER A 35 5.04 4.38 8.87
C SER A 35 4.56 2.94 8.88
N ILE A 36 5.24 2.11 8.10
CA ILE A 36 5.02 0.68 8.09
C ILE A 36 5.74 0.09 9.30
N GLY A 37 4.99 -0.19 10.35
CA GLY A 37 5.54 -0.82 11.53
C GLY A 37 5.44 -2.33 11.48
N GLU A 38 5.71 -2.95 12.62
CA GLU A 38 5.74 -4.41 12.71
C GLU A 38 4.39 -5.03 12.39
N ARG A 39 3.32 -4.41 12.82
CA ARG A 39 1.97 -4.94 12.62
C ARG A 39 1.59 -4.96 11.14
N SER A 40 1.88 -3.89 10.42
CA SER A 40 1.65 -3.82 8.99
C SER A 40 2.54 -4.81 8.24
N LEU A 41 3.82 -4.86 8.62
CA LEU A 41 4.77 -5.77 8.00
C LEU A 41 4.30 -7.22 8.13
N ASN A 42 3.90 -7.63 9.33
CA ASN A 42 3.43 -8.98 9.57
C ASN A 42 2.17 -9.31 8.78
N PHE A 43 1.27 -8.35 8.66
CA PHE A 43 0.04 -8.53 7.89
C PHE A 43 0.35 -8.84 6.43
N TYR A 44 1.18 -8.02 5.80
CA TYR A 44 1.51 -8.22 4.39
C TYR A 44 2.40 -9.44 4.17
N GLU A 45 3.28 -9.72 5.09
CA GLU A 45 4.12 -10.93 5.00
C GLU A 45 3.27 -12.19 5.01
N ARG A 46 2.24 -12.24 5.83
CA ARG A 46 1.34 -13.40 5.88
C ARG A 46 0.65 -13.62 4.54
N LEU A 47 0.25 -12.54 3.88
CA LEU A 47 -0.38 -12.64 2.56
C LEU A 47 0.61 -13.18 1.53
N ALA A 48 1.82 -12.67 1.53
CA ALA A 48 2.86 -13.09 0.59
C ALA A 48 3.24 -14.55 0.84
N LYS A 49 3.43 -14.92 2.10
CA LYS A 49 3.76 -16.29 2.49
C LYS A 49 2.66 -17.26 2.10
N GLY A 50 1.42 -16.82 2.13
CA GLY A 50 0.28 -17.63 1.74
C GLY A 50 0.11 -17.83 0.25
N GLY A 51 0.93 -17.16 -0.58
CA GLY A 51 0.91 -17.39 -2.01
C GLY A 51 0.48 -16.23 -2.88
N THR A 52 0.14 -15.07 -2.29
CA THR A 52 -0.23 -13.91 -3.08
C THR A 52 0.92 -13.49 -3.99
N GLY A 53 0.64 -13.31 -5.28
CA GLY A 53 1.66 -12.98 -6.26
C GLY A 53 1.96 -11.50 -6.38
N TYR A 54 1.00 -10.65 -6.02
CA TYR A 54 1.12 -9.21 -6.17
C TYR A 54 0.31 -8.49 -5.12
N ILE A 55 0.94 -7.59 -4.40
CA ILE A 55 0.27 -6.80 -3.35
C ILE A 55 0.40 -5.33 -3.70
N VAL A 56 -0.72 -4.61 -3.65
CA VAL A 56 -0.72 -3.15 -3.78
C VAL A 56 -1.01 -2.58 -2.40
N ILE A 57 -0.06 -1.83 -1.88
CA ILE A 57 -0.22 -1.14 -0.60
C ILE A 57 -1.06 0.11 -0.85
N GLY A 58 -2.25 0.15 -0.32
CA GLY A 58 -3.11 1.32 -0.41
C GLY A 58 -2.96 2.13 0.84
N ASP A 59 -3.37 3.16 0.76
CA ASP A 59 -3.46 4.40 0.04
C ASP A 59 -2.41 5.32 0.65
N VAL A 60 -1.21 5.26 0.06
CA VAL A 60 -0.02 5.89 0.66
C VAL A 60 -0.04 7.38 0.37
N ALA A 61 -0.13 8.19 1.42
CA ALA A 61 -0.15 9.64 1.28
C ALA A 61 1.27 10.19 1.18
N PRO A 62 1.56 11.01 0.17
CA PRO A 62 2.90 11.59 0.00
C PRO A 62 3.09 12.87 0.83
N VAL A 63 2.13 13.20 1.67
CA VAL A 63 2.15 14.38 2.52
C VAL A 63 1.68 14.00 3.91
N ARG A 64 2.00 14.84 4.89
CA ARG A 64 1.44 14.71 6.24
C ARG A 64 -0.05 14.99 6.17
N THR A 65 -0.81 14.14 6.81
CA THR A 65 -2.26 14.28 6.86
C THR A 65 -2.78 13.64 8.15
N ALA A 66 -3.94 14.07 8.57
CA ALA A 66 -4.61 13.47 9.73
C ALA A 66 -5.31 12.15 9.38
N SER A 67 -5.39 11.80 8.11
CA SER A 67 -6.02 10.55 7.69
C SER A 67 -5.25 9.34 8.21
N PRO A 68 -5.95 8.29 8.62
CA PRO A 68 -5.30 7.08 9.14
C PRO A 68 -4.82 6.19 7.99
N THR A 69 -3.87 6.69 7.22
CA THR A 69 -3.34 5.99 6.05
C THR A 69 -1.83 5.85 6.18
N PRO A 70 -1.24 4.89 5.47
CA PRO A 70 0.21 4.87 5.39
C PRO A 70 0.70 6.15 4.73
N LYS A 71 1.88 6.59 5.11
CA LYS A 71 2.44 7.84 4.61
C LYS A 71 3.88 7.65 4.19
N LEU A 72 4.25 8.35 3.15
CA LEU A 72 5.63 8.38 2.68
C LEU A 72 5.92 9.82 2.24
N TYR A 73 6.21 10.68 3.19
CA TYR A 73 6.43 12.10 2.96
C TYR A 73 7.86 12.55 3.26
N ASP A 74 8.70 11.65 3.73
CA ASP A 74 10.05 12.00 4.16
C ASP A 74 10.99 10.85 3.89
N ASP A 75 12.23 11.18 3.53
CA ASP A 75 13.25 10.19 3.21
C ASP A 75 13.54 9.25 4.39
N SER A 76 13.34 9.73 5.61
CA SER A 76 13.55 8.89 6.80
C SER A 76 12.63 7.67 6.83
N GLN A 77 11.55 7.67 6.06
CA GLN A 77 10.61 6.57 6.00
C GLN A 77 11.00 5.52 4.96
N ILE A 78 11.94 5.82 4.08
CA ILE A 78 12.36 4.90 3.03
C ILE A 78 12.80 3.54 3.57
N PRO A 79 13.59 3.46 4.65
CA PRO A 79 14.05 2.17 5.16
C PRO A 79 12.93 1.21 5.54
N VAL A 80 11.82 1.71 6.10
CA VAL A 80 10.71 0.82 6.49
C VAL A 80 9.99 0.28 5.28
N TYR A 81 9.84 1.09 4.23
CA TYR A 81 9.23 0.63 2.98
C TYR A 81 10.15 -0.35 2.25
N LYS A 82 11.46 -0.09 2.30
CA LYS A 82 12.43 -1.03 1.74
C LYS A 82 12.36 -2.37 2.46
N LYS A 83 12.27 -2.35 3.77
CA LYS A 83 12.14 -3.58 4.56
C LYS A 83 10.88 -4.35 4.17
N LEU A 84 9.77 -3.64 3.98
CA LEU A 84 8.53 -4.25 3.52
C LEU A 84 8.74 -4.91 2.15
N ALA A 85 9.30 -4.19 1.20
CA ALA A 85 9.53 -4.72 -0.13
C ALA A 85 10.45 -5.94 -0.11
N ASP A 86 11.54 -5.87 0.64
CA ASP A 86 12.48 -6.98 0.75
C ASP A 86 11.82 -8.21 1.36
N THR A 87 10.98 -8.00 2.37
CA THR A 87 10.26 -9.08 3.02
C THR A 87 9.32 -9.78 2.04
N LEU A 88 8.56 -9.01 1.28
CA LEU A 88 7.62 -9.58 0.32
C LEU A 88 8.33 -10.27 -0.84
N HIS A 89 9.45 -9.72 -1.26
CA HIS A 89 10.23 -10.31 -2.36
C HIS A 89 10.80 -11.68 -2.00
N GLN A 90 10.98 -11.98 -0.71
CA GLN A 90 11.42 -13.31 -0.29
C GLN A 90 10.45 -14.41 -0.71
N TYR A 91 9.20 -14.07 -0.90
CA TYR A 91 8.14 -15.00 -1.30
C TYR A 91 7.76 -14.86 -2.77
N ASP A 92 8.61 -14.18 -3.54
CA ASP A 92 8.34 -13.88 -4.95
C ASP A 92 7.00 -13.14 -5.12
N CYS A 93 6.69 -12.26 -4.18
CA CYS A 93 5.51 -11.42 -4.22
C CYS A 93 5.94 -10.03 -4.66
N LYS A 94 5.40 -9.57 -5.79
CA LYS A 94 5.66 -8.20 -6.26
C LYS A 94 4.84 -7.22 -5.44
N VAL A 95 5.34 -6.00 -5.30
CA VAL A 95 4.68 -5.00 -4.49
C VAL A 95 4.69 -3.65 -5.19
N ALA A 96 3.59 -2.93 -5.04
CA ALA A 96 3.47 -1.56 -5.53
C ALA A 96 2.83 -0.71 -4.44
N LEU A 97 3.08 0.58 -4.49
CA LEU A 97 2.41 1.54 -3.62
C LEU A 97 1.38 2.30 -4.44
N GLN A 98 0.16 2.37 -3.95
CA GLN A 98 -0.84 3.24 -4.52
C GLN A 98 -0.69 4.61 -3.88
N ILE A 99 -0.21 5.58 -4.64
CA ILE A 99 -0.03 6.93 -4.12
C ILE A 99 -1.38 7.65 -4.16
N PHE A 100 -1.77 8.16 -3.02
CA PHE A 100 -3.05 8.83 -2.85
C PHE A 100 -2.80 10.19 -2.19
N HIS A 101 -3.13 11.25 -2.89
CA HIS A 101 -3.04 12.59 -2.32
C HIS A 101 -4.42 12.98 -1.81
N PRO A 102 -4.61 13.09 -0.50
CA PRO A 102 -5.91 13.47 0.04
C PRO A 102 -6.27 14.89 -0.41
N GLU A 103 -7.51 15.07 -0.80
CA GLU A 103 -7.98 16.38 -1.24
C GLU A 103 -8.00 17.38 -0.11
N TYR A 104 -8.16 16.88 1.11
CA TYR A 104 -8.24 17.76 2.27
C TYR A 104 -7.63 17.05 3.47
N ASP A 105 -7.15 17.86 4.40
CA ASP A 105 -6.77 17.45 5.73
C ASP A 105 -7.94 17.72 6.65
N LEU A 106 -8.08 16.95 7.73
CA LEU A 106 -9.15 17.17 8.69
C LEU A 106 -9.13 18.57 9.26
N SER A 107 -7.96 19.15 9.41
CA SER A 107 -7.83 20.52 9.91
C SER A 107 -8.36 21.57 8.95
N LEU A 108 -8.53 21.21 7.68
CA LEU A 108 -8.97 22.14 6.65
C LEU A 108 -10.42 21.97 6.23
N ILE A 109 -11.11 20.98 6.75
CA ILE A 109 -12.49 20.70 6.35
C ILE A 109 -13.40 21.91 6.58
N HIS A 110 -13.25 22.58 7.71
CA HIS A 110 -14.08 23.73 8.03
C HIS A 110 -13.87 24.91 7.10
N ILE A 111 -12.69 25.00 6.54
CA ILE A 111 -12.33 26.11 5.66
C ILE A 111 -12.79 25.86 4.24
N SER A 112 -12.57 24.66 3.74
CA SER A 112 -12.80 24.34 2.33
C SER A 112 -14.24 23.93 2.03
N GLU A 113 -14.90 23.27 2.96
CA GLU A 113 -16.19 22.64 2.71
C GLU A 113 -17.27 23.63 2.24
N PRO A 114 -17.46 24.77 2.91
CA PRO A 114 -18.55 25.68 2.53
C PRO A 114 -18.37 26.31 1.15
N THR A 115 -17.16 26.45 0.69
CA THR A 115 -16.83 27.15 -0.56
C THR A 115 -16.47 26.21 -1.69
N ARG A 116 -16.50 24.96 -1.43
CA ARG A 116 -16.06 23.96 -2.38
C ARG A 116 -16.98 23.92 -3.60
N PRO A 117 -16.43 24.02 -4.81
CA PRO A 117 -17.27 23.93 -6.01
C PRO A 117 -17.87 22.55 -6.15
N ARG A 118 -19.02 22.50 -6.75
CA ARG A 118 -19.65 21.22 -7.09
C ARG A 118 -19.18 20.81 -8.47
N LEU A 119 -18.65 19.65 -8.55
CA LEU A 119 -18.14 19.11 -9.80
C LEU A 119 -19.02 17.99 -10.31
#